data_79bd71d3c3be6011b266364216993a0a
#
_entry.id   79bd71d3c3be6011b266364216993a0a
#
_cell.length_a   1.000
_cell.length_b   1.000
_cell.length_c   1.000
_cell.angle_alpha   90.00
_cell.angle_beta   90.00
_cell.angle_gamma   90.00
#
_symmetry.space_group_name_H-M   'P 1'
#
loop_
_entity.id
_entity.type
_entity.pdbx_description
1 polymer ?
#
loop_
_entity_poly.entity_id
_entity_poly.type
_entity_poly.pdbx_seq_one_letter_code
_entity_poly.pdbx_strand_id
1 'polypeptide(L)'
;MATIFSDFRPAEYHAGKSSYVAFYVLNPETDTLVRKRIKVNRVGGGRNRDRYARSLCCEINRKLYEGWNPFLENDAYFSGTSMQKGIREFLETKGKNVRPDTFRSYHSYLKWFNDYLHRSGKMQMPVKTFTDRDAEKAMKELGTRTDIGPATYNSYLEFFRNLFNYFINRNWVKENPFNRVAKRREEQKRRDLIPPHVRQQIADYFIRTRQIPYLYIMQLCYRCLIRPKEILMLKIKDIDFVENIINLPAEVAKNHNARTIGVPAEIMAYLNNLRNHEPDDYIFSKGYLPGPELKTSKDTARTWAQMREQLSLPMKYQFYSLKDTGITELLERGVPAKYVKELADHSSLVVTERYMHKTEAKIILKHNTLEFCAGV
;
A
#
# COMPACT_ATOMS: atom_id res chain seq x y z
N MET A 1 -6.21 -28.73 12.62
CA MET A 1 -7.12 -27.87 13.41
C MET A 1 -6.31 -26.72 13.98
N ALA A 2 -6.50 -25.51 13.50
CA ALA A 2 -5.80 -24.34 14.02
C ALA A 2 -6.37 -23.98 15.39
N THR A 3 -5.53 -24.04 16.41
CA THR A 3 -5.89 -23.66 17.78
C THR A 3 -6.09 -22.14 17.81
N ILE A 4 -7.37 -21.70 17.87
CA ILE A 4 -7.73 -20.30 18.08
C ILE A 4 -7.30 -19.95 19.50
N PHE A 5 -6.21 -19.21 19.67
CA PHE A 5 -5.82 -18.63 20.97
C PHE A 5 -6.78 -17.47 21.27
N SER A 6 -7.87 -17.75 21.96
CA SER A 6 -8.71 -16.70 22.56
C SER A 6 -8.10 -16.27 23.90
N ASP A 7 -8.04 -14.96 24.17
CA ASP A 7 -7.55 -14.40 25.43
C ASP A 7 -8.43 -14.76 26.63
N PHE A 8 -9.55 -15.41 26.40
CA PHE A 8 -10.48 -15.88 27.43
C PHE A 8 -11.29 -17.09 26.94
N ARG A 9 -11.90 -17.81 27.92
CA ARG A 9 -13.04 -18.70 27.67
C ARG A 9 -14.25 -18.13 28.36
N PRO A 10 -15.42 -18.13 27.71
CA PRO A 10 -16.65 -17.57 28.26
C PRO A 10 -17.01 -18.13 29.66
N ALA A 11 -17.74 -17.31 30.42
CA ALA A 11 -18.23 -17.70 31.71
C ALA A 11 -19.35 -18.73 31.58
N GLU A 12 -19.24 -19.79 32.37
CA GLU A 12 -20.22 -20.87 32.47
C GLU A 12 -20.68 -21.05 33.92
N TYR A 13 -21.98 -21.34 34.12
CA TYR A 13 -22.55 -21.64 35.42
C TYR A 13 -22.48 -23.13 35.69
N HIS A 14 -21.89 -23.49 36.82
CA HIS A 14 -21.84 -24.84 37.36
C HIS A 14 -22.74 -24.96 38.59
N ALA A 15 -23.89 -25.65 38.44
CA ALA A 15 -24.84 -25.93 39.51
C ALA A 15 -24.38 -27.17 40.30
N GLY A 16 -24.55 -27.15 41.64
CA GLY A 16 -24.23 -28.29 42.51
C GLY A 16 -24.26 -27.93 44.01
N LYS A 17 -23.71 -28.83 44.85
CA LYS A 17 -23.52 -28.55 46.30
C LYS A 17 -22.72 -27.27 46.54
N SER A 18 -21.82 -26.93 45.64
CA SER A 18 -21.10 -25.66 45.58
C SER A 18 -21.32 -25.07 44.20
N SER A 19 -22.31 -24.19 44.07
CA SER A 19 -22.62 -23.51 42.80
C SER A 19 -21.70 -22.34 42.57
N TYR A 20 -21.18 -22.21 41.33
CA TYR A 20 -20.24 -21.14 40.95
C TYR A 20 -20.32 -20.82 39.46
N VAL A 21 -19.90 -19.63 39.10
CA VAL A 21 -19.61 -19.22 37.73
C VAL A 21 -18.11 -19.32 37.55
N ALA A 22 -17.66 -19.95 36.47
CA ALA A 22 -16.22 -20.06 36.13
C ALA A 22 -15.97 -19.54 34.71
N PHE A 23 -14.85 -18.87 34.55
CA PHE A 23 -14.36 -18.40 33.25
C PHE A 23 -12.82 -18.46 33.25
N TYR A 24 -12.22 -18.36 32.07
CA TYR A 24 -10.77 -18.34 31.93
C TYR A 24 -10.36 -17.04 31.27
N VAL A 25 -9.26 -16.43 31.76
CA VAL A 25 -8.67 -15.23 31.19
C VAL A 25 -7.15 -15.37 31.11
N LEU A 26 -6.57 -14.80 30.08
CA LEU A 26 -5.13 -14.80 29.91
C LEU A 26 -4.48 -13.96 31.01
N ASN A 27 -3.54 -14.56 31.76
CA ASN A 27 -2.69 -13.82 32.66
C ASN A 27 -1.56 -13.17 31.82
N PRO A 28 -1.45 -11.83 31.76
CA PRO A 28 -0.45 -11.15 30.93
C PRO A 28 1.00 -11.42 31.33
N GLU A 29 1.24 -11.77 32.61
CA GLU A 29 2.59 -12.04 33.12
C GLU A 29 3.08 -13.45 32.72
N THR A 30 2.16 -14.43 32.72
CA THR A 30 2.53 -15.84 32.47
C THR A 30 2.17 -16.34 31.08
N ASP A 31 1.41 -15.55 30.30
CA ASP A 31 0.85 -15.91 28.99
C ASP A 31 0.03 -17.21 28.98
N THR A 32 -0.64 -17.50 30.11
CA THR A 32 -1.47 -18.69 30.29
C THR A 32 -2.90 -18.34 30.64
N LEU A 33 -3.85 -19.18 30.20
CA LEU A 33 -5.25 -19.03 30.58
C LEU A 33 -5.42 -19.51 32.03
N VAL A 34 -5.78 -18.59 32.92
CA VAL A 34 -6.02 -18.87 34.34
C VAL A 34 -7.52 -18.91 34.60
N ARG A 35 -7.96 -19.95 35.31
CA ARG A 35 -9.35 -20.11 35.71
C ARG A 35 -9.72 -19.15 36.85
N LYS A 36 -10.76 -18.36 36.67
CA LYS A 36 -11.42 -17.58 37.73
C LYS A 36 -12.75 -18.22 38.12
N ARG A 37 -13.08 -18.18 39.41
CA ARG A 37 -14.31 -18.77 39.95
C ARG A 37 -15.00 -17.81 40.90
N ILE A 38 -16.29 -17.59 40.70
CA ILE A 38 -17.14 -16.77 41.55
C ILE A 38 -18.19 -17.68 42.19
N LYS A 39 -18.13 -17.85 43.53
CA LYS A 39 -19.10 -18.64 44.26
C LYS A 39 -20.44 -17.89 44.36
N VAL A 40 -21.54 -18.55 44.02
CA VAL A 40 -22.91 -17.97 44.08
C VAL A 40 -23.80 -18.58 45.17
N ASN A 41 -23.22 -19.40 46.06
CA ASN A 41 -23.96 -20.07 47.13
C ASN A 41 -24.57 -19.11 48.15
N ARG A 42 -24.09 -17.87 48.28
CA ARG A 42 -24.61 -16.85 49.22
C ARG A 42 -25.92 -16.23 48.74
N VAL A 43 -26.30 -16.43 47.49
CA VAL A 43 -27.56 -15.97 46.93
C VAL A 43 -28.63 -16.99 47.26
N GLY A 44 -29.69 -16.60 48.01
CA GLY A 44 -30.68 -17.52 48.54
C GLY A 44 -31.42 -18.35 47.49
N GLY A 45 -31.95 -19.52 47.96
CA GLY A 45 -32.86 -20.49 47.32
C GLY A 45 -32.73 -20.79 45.79
N GLY A 46 -32.76 -22.05 45.40
CA GLY A 46 -32.53 -22.62 44.08
C GLY A 46 -32.79 -21.75 42.84
N ARG A 47 -34.08 -21.40 42.59
CA ARG A 47 -34.45 -20.63 41.36
C ARG A 47 -33.88 -19.22 41.32
N ASN A 48 -33.74 -18.54 42.46
CA ASN A 48 -33.18 -17.17 42.49
C ASN A 48 -31.68 -17.20 42.27
N ARG A 49 -30.99 -18.20 42.81
CA ARG A 49 -29.56 -18.43 42.60
C ARG A 49 -29.25 -18.72 41.13
N ASP A 50 -30.04 -19.59 40.49
CA ASP A 50 -29.85 -19.93 39.09
C ASP A 50 -30.09 -18.72 38.17
N ARG A 51 -31.09 -17.91 38.44
CA ARG A 51 -31.35 -16.66 37.72
C ARG A 51 -30.20 -15.69 37.89
N TYR A 52 -29.73 -15.49 39.13
CA TYR A 52 -28.57 -14.64 39.39
C TYR A 52 -27.32 -15.13 38.71
N ALA A 53 -27.01 -16.44 38.77
CA ALA A 53 -25.84 -17.02 38.14
C ALA A 53 -25.84 -16.87 36.63
N ARG A 54 -26.99 -17.05 35.97
CA ARG A 54 -27.15 -16.82 34.53
C ARG A 54 -26.97 -15.35 34.15
N SER A 55 -27.55 -14.43 34.93
CA SER A 55 -27.37 -12.99 34.75
C SER A 55 -25.88 -12.60 34.90
N LEU A 56 -25.21 -13.17 35.93
CA LEU A 56 -23.79 -12.95 36.17
C LEU A 56 -22.94 -13.49 35.01
N CYS A 57 -23.25 -14.67 34.45
CA CYS A 57 -22.58 -15.19 33.25
C CYS A 57 -22.72 -14.25 32.06
N CYS A 58 -23.94 -13.75 31.81
CA CYS A 58 -24.17 -12.79 30.72
C CYS A 58 -23.37 -11.51 30.92
N GLU A 59 -23.32 -10.97 32.14
CA GLU A 59 -22.55 -9.75 32.43
C GLU A 59 -21.05 -9.98 32.31
N ILE A 60 -20.53 -11.09 32.85
CA ILE A 60 -19.10 -11.43 32.72
C ILE A 60 -18.73 -11.63 31.23
N ASN A 61 -19.57 -12.36 30.50
CA ASN A 61 -19.31 -12.60 29.06
C ASN A 61 -19.33 -11.28 28.30
N ARG A 62 -20.29 -10.38 28.56
CA ARG A 62 -20.28 -9.06 27.95
C ARG A 62 -18.97 -8.32 28.24
N LYS A 63 -18.52 -8.30 29.51
CA LYS A 63 -17.26 -7.66 29.91
C LYS A 63 -16.04 -8.32 29.26
N LEU A 64 -16.00 -9.66 29.18
CA LEU A 64 -14.92 -10.39 28.51
C LEU A 64 -14.83 -10.07 27.01
N TYR A 65 -15.98 -10.03 26.33
CA TYR A 65 -16.05 -9.62 24.93
C TYR A 65 -15.72 -8.14 24.71
N GLU A 66 -15.94 -7.29 25.72
CA GLU A 66 -15.51 -5.89 25.76
C GLU A 66 -14.02 -5.73 26.12
N GLY A 67 -13.28 -6.85 26.35
CA GLY A 67 -11.85 -6.84 26.65
C GLY A 67 -11.50 -6.73 28.14
N TRP A 68 -12.46 -6.96 29.04
CA TRP A 68 -12.19 -7.00 30.48
C TRP A 68 -11.30 -8.19 30.86
N ASN A 69 -10.26 -7.91 31.65
CA ASN A 69 -9.38 -8.91 32.20
C ASN A 69 -9.12 -8.61 33.70
N PRO A 70 -9.56 -9.50 34.63
CA PRO A 70 -9.43 -9.26 36.07
C PRO A 70 -7.98 -9.30 36.61
N PHE A 71 -6.98 -9.63 35.81
CA PHE A 71 -5.57 -9.46 36.18
C PHE A 71 -5.06 -8.04 35.95
N LEU A 72 -5.83 -7.23 35.21
CA LEU A 72 -5.51 -5.86 34.86
C LEU A 72 -6.41 -4.88 35.65
N GLU A 73 -6.78 -5.26 36.86
CA GLU A 73 -7.75 -4.54 37.76
C GLU A 73 -7.30 -3.13 38.18
N ASN A 74 -6.90 -2.30 37.25
CA ASN A 74 -6.92 -0.87 37.47
C ASN A 74 -8.03 -0.25 36.61
N ASP A 75 -8.82 0.64 37.17
CA ASP A 75 -9.75 1.52 36.45
C ASP A 75 -9.10 2.21 35.23
N ALA A 76 -7.77 2.29 35.27
CA ALA A 76 -6.93 2.74 34.18
C ALA A 76 -6.94 1.81 32.94
N TYR A 77 -7.28 0.51 33.02
CA TYR A 77 -7.31 -0.39 31.87
C TYR A 77 -8.48 -0.10 30.94
N PHE A 78 -9.66 0.18 31.52
CA PHE A 78 -10.86 0.55 30.75
C PHE A 78 -10.94 2.06 30.45
N SER A 79 -10.10 2.88 31.10
CA SER A 79 -9.97 4.31 30.78
C SER A 79 -9.09 4.48 29.54
N GLY A 80 -9.68 4.82 28.40
CA GLY A 80 -8.93 5.10 27.20
C GLY A 80 -9.71 4.81 25.92
N THR A 81 -9.12 5.20 24.81
CA THR A 81 -9.69 4.97 23.47
C THR A 81 -9.59 3.49 23.12
N SER A 82 -10.72 2.84 22.80
CA SER A 82 -10.70 1.46 22.29
C SER A 82 -10.03 1.38 20.92
N MET A 83 -9.52 0.20 20.57
CA MET A 83 -8.90 -0.06 19.26
C MET A 83 -9.85 0.31 18.12
N GLN A 84 -11.12 -0.09 18.21
CA GLN A 84 -12.16 0.24 17.23
C GLN A 84 -12.32 1.75 17.05
N LYS A 85 -12.46 2.49 18.17
CA LYS A 85 -12.60 3.96 18.12
C LYS A 85 -11.36 4.62 17.54
N GLY A 86 -10.16 4.16 17.95
CA GLY A 86 -8.88 4.68 17.46
C GLY A 86 -8.70 4.48 15.95
N ILE A 87 -9.02 3.29 15.44
CA ILE A 87 -8.98 2.99 13.99
C ILE A 87 -9.94 3.88 13.21
N ARG A 88 -11.18 4.05 13.71
CA ARG A 88 -12.17 4.92 13.07
C ARG A 88 -11.68 6.36 12.99
N GLU A 89 -11.20 6.91 14.09
CA GLU A 89 -10.68 8.29 14.15
C GLU A 89 -9.45 8.49 13.26
N PHE A 90 -8.58 7.49 13.18
CA PHE A 90 -7.47 7.48 12.23
C PHE A 90 -7.96 7.59 10.77
N LEU A 91 -8.95 6.77 10.38
CA LEU A 91 -9.50 6.82 9.03
C LEU A 91 -10.16 8.15 8.71
N GLU A 92 -10.97 8.71 9.63
CA GLU A 92 -11.63 10.00 9.46
C GLU A 92 -10.61 11.13 9.29
N THR A 93 -9.52 11.10 10.08
CA THR A 93 -8.45 12.11 10.01
C THR A 93 -7.61 11.96 8.75
N LYS A 94 -7.17 10.75 8.41
CA LYS A 94 -6.31 10.50 7.25
C LYS A 94 -7.06 10.56 5.93
N GLY A 95 -8.35 10.17 5.90
CA GLY A 95 -9.16 10.19 4.68
C GLY A 95 -9.27 11.57 4.03
N LYS A 96 -9.15 12.64 4.83
CA LYS A 96 -9.16 14.03 4.35
C LYS A 96 -7.83 14.48 3.73
N ASN A 97 -6.73 13.80 4.06
CA ASN A 97 -5.36 14.29 3.81
C ASN A 97 -4.50 13.36 2.95
N VAL A 98 -5.03 12.22 2.51
CA VAL A 98 -4.28 11.26 1.68
C VAL A 98 -4.95 11.04 0.34
N ARG A 99 -4.16 10.66 -0.66
CA ARG A 99 -4.68 10.33 -1.99
C ARG A 99 -5.66 9.16 -1.96
N PRO A 100 -6.66 9.12 -2.86
CA PRO A 100 -7.64 8.02 -2.93
C PRO A 100 -7.02 6.63 -3.00
N ASP A 101 -5.91 6.46 -3.71
CA ASP A 101 -5.21 5.16 -3.81
C ASP A 101 -4.54 4.76 -2.49
N THR A 102 -3.95 5.72 -1.78
CA THR A 102 -3.38 5.50 -0.44
C THR A 102 -4.48 5.13 0.55
N PHE A 103 -5.60 5.83 0.49
CA PHE A 103 -6.76 5.56 1.34
C PHE A 103 -7.36 4.18 1.07
N ARG A 104 -7.45 3.77 -0.20
CA ARG A 104 -7.87 2.41 -0.58
C ARG A 104 -6.93 1.34 0.00
N SER A 105 -5.62 1.59 -0.02
CA SER A 105 -4.64 0.69 0.59
C SER A 105 -4.82 0.59 2.10
N TYR A 106 -5.09 1.71 2.79
CA TYR A 106 -5.40 1.73 4.22
C TYR A 106 -6.63 0.88 4.55
N HIS A 107 -7.70 0.98 3.76
CA HIS A 107 -8.87 0.13 3.93
C HIS A 107 -8.55 -1.36 3.76
N SER A 108 -7.71 -1.72 2.79
CA SER A 108 -7.29 -3.11 2.59
C SER A 108 -6.50 -3.65 3.79
N TYR A 109 -5.55 -2.87 4.33
CA TYR A 109 -4.78 -3.26 5.49
C TYR A 109 -5.64 -3.36 6.75
N LEU A 110 -6.53 -2.39 6.95
CA LEU A 110 -7.44 -2.38 8.09
C LEU A 110 -8.49 -3.47 8.03
N LYS A 111 -8.94 -3.87 6.85
CA LYS A 111 -9.87 -5.00 6.71
C LYS A 111 -9.27 -6.25 7.35
N TRP A 112 -8.03 -6.60 6.98
CA TRP A 112 -7.35 -7.74 7.59
C TRP A 112 -7.13 -7.55 9.09
N PHE A 113 -6.70 -6.36 9.53
CA PHE A 113 -6.42 -6.09 10.94
C PHE A 113 -7.68 -6.14 11.80
N ASN A 114 -8.79 -5.59 11.32
CA ASN A 114 -10.08 -5.67 11.99
C ASN A 114 -10.53 -7.13 12.14
N ASP A 115 -10.39 -7.94 11.08
CA ASP A 115 -10.71 -9.37 11.14
C ASP A 115 -9.84 -10.10 12.19
N TYR A 116 -8.54 -9.77 12.25
CA TYR A 116 -7.65 -10.27 13.29
C TYR A 116 -8.07 -9.84 14.70
N LEU A 117 -8.34 -8.54 14.90
CA LEU A 117 -8.76 -8.00 16.20
C LEU A 117 -10.10 -8.59 16.68
N HIS A 118 -11.04 -8.84 15.76
CA HIS A 118 -12.31 -9.51 16.10
C HIS A 118 -12.08 -10.94 16.54
N ARG A 119 -11.31 -11.73 15.78
CA ARG A 119 -11.04 -13.14 16.15
C ARG A 119 -10.26 -13.27 17.45
N SER A 120 -9.37 -12.33 17.74
CA SER A 120 -8.59 -12.32 18.99
C SER A 120 -9.27 -11.65 20.17
N GLY A 121 -10.51 -11.15 20.00
CA GLY A 121 -11.25 -10.45 21.07
C GLY A 121 -10.69 -9.07 21.44
N LYS A 122 -9.83 -8.48 20.59
CA LYS A 122 -9.08 -7.26 20.90
C LYS A 122 -9.67 -5.98 20.33
N MET A 123 -10.80 -6.06 19.61
CA MET A 123 -11.41 -4.90 18.96
C MET A 123 -11.85 -3.80 19.95
N GLN A 124 -12.35 -4.19 21.12
CA GLN A 124 -12.80 -3.26 22.17
C GLN A 124 -11.74 -2.96 23.23
N MET A 125 -10.56 -3.61 23.15
CA MET A 125 -9.50 -3.33 24.12
C MET A 125 -8.95 -1.91 23.95
N PRO A 126 -8.56 -1.23 25.04
CA PRO A 126 -7.90 0.07 24.95
C PRO A 126 -6.60 0.00 24.17
N VAL A 127 -6.35 0.95 23.26
CA VAL A 127 -5.12 0.94 22.43
C VAL A 127 -3.83 0.90 23.24
N LYS A 128 -3.83 1.46 24.47
CA LYS A 128 -2.67 1.46 25.39
C LYS A 128 -2.26 0.08 25.89
N THR A 129 -3.14 -0.92 25.80
CA THR A 129 -2.90 -2.28 26.28
C THR A 129 -2.47 -3.24 25.17
N PHE A 130 -2.38 -2.74 23.93
CA PHE A 130 -1.84 -3.50 22.81
C PHE A 130 -0.30 -3.48 22.87
N THR A 131 0.28 -4.65 23.12
CA THR A 131 1.71 -4.81 23.42
C THR A 131 2.54 -5.19 22.19
N ASP A 132 3.88 -5.13 22.32
CA ASP A 132 4.83 -5.68 21.32
C ASP A 132 4.51 -7.15 20.98
N ARG A 133 4.15 -7.94 21.99
CA ARG A 133 3.76 -9.36 21.83
C ARG A 133 2.48 -9.50 20.98
N ASP A 134 1.54 -8.60 21.11
CA ASP A 134 0.33 -8.59 20.27
C ASP A 134 0.67 -8.23 18.83
N ALA A 135 1.57 -7.27 18.62
CA ALA A 135 2.07 -6.91 17.32
C ALA A 135 2.82 -8.06 16.64
N GLU A 136 3.67 -8.76 17.38
CA GLU A 136 4.38 -9.96 16.88
C GLU A 136 3.41 -11.07 16.50
N LYS A 137 2.39 -11.37 17.35
CA LYS A 137 1.35 -12.36 17.06
C LYS A 137 0.58 -11.99 15.78
N ALA A 138 0.15 -10.73 15.65
CA ALA A 138 -0.54 -10.24 14.46
C ALA A 138 0.33 -10.41 13.19
N MET A 139 1.57 -9.98 13.24
CA MET A 139 2.47 -10.06 12.09
C MET A 139 2.90 -11.50 11.78
N LYS A 140 3.00 -12.37 12.78
CA LYS A 140 3.22 -13.80 12.57
C LYS A 140 2.04 -14.44 11.84
N GLU A 141 0.79 -14.16 12.26
CA GLU A 141 -0.41 -14.64 11.58
C GLU A 141 -0.51 -14.08 10.15
N LEU A 142 -0.27 -12.78 9.94
CA LEU A 142 -0.19 -12.21 8.59
C LEU A 142 0.85 -12.95 7.74
N GLY A 143 1.95 -13.32 8.35
CA GLY A 143 3.07 -13.99 7.70
C GLY A 143 2.80 -15.43 7.27
N THR A 144 1.72 -16.07 7.75
CA THR A 144 1.30 -17.42 7.31
C THR A 144 0.50 -17.39 6.02
N ARG A 145 0.07 -16.22 5.56
CA ARG A 145 -0.66 -16.07 4.30
C ARG A 145 0.26 -16.38 3.12
N THR A 146 -0.22 -17.25 2.23
CA THR A 146 0.51 -17.67 1.02
C THR A 146 0.30 -16.72 -0.17
N ASP A 147 -0.71 -15.86 -0.09
CA ASP A 147 -1.08 -14.92 -1.16
C ASP A 147 -0.33 -13.58 -1.10
N ILE A 148 0.54 -13.38 -0.08
CA ILE A 148 1.34 -12.17 0.07
C ILE A 148 2.83 -12.46 0.10
N GLY A 149 3.60 -11.67 -0.67
CA GLY A 149 5.07 -11.72 -0.63
C GLY A 149 5.68 -10.77 0.42
N PRO A 150 7.03 -10.80 0.57
CA PRO A 150 7.75 -9.97 1.54
C PRO A 150 7.45 -8.46 1.42
N ALA A 151 7.35 -7.92 0.21
CA ALA A 151 7.06 -6.51 -0.01
C ALA A 151 5.66 -6.12 0.50
N THR A 152 4.66 -6.99 0.27
CA THR A 152 3.30 -6.76 0.77
C THR A 152 3.27 -6.86 2.30
N TYR A 153 3.93 -7.87 2.89
CA TYR A 153 4.09 -7.98 4.34
C TYR A 153 4.71 -6.71 4.95
N ASN A 154 5.79 -6.21 4.36
CA ASN A 154 6.45 -4.99 4.82
C ASN A 154 5.54 -3.76 4.69
N SER A 155 4.69 -3.71 3.66
CA SER A 155 3.70 -2.63 3.49
C SER A 155 2.64 -2.63 4.61
N TYR A 156 2.16 -3.81 5.03
CA TYR A 156 1.29 -3.95 6.21
C TYR A 156 1.99 -3.46 7.48
N LEU A 157 3.25 -3.89 7.69
CA LEU A 157 4.03 -3.48 8.86
C LEU A 157 4.22 -1.96 8.94
N GLU A 158 4.58 -1.33 7.81
CA GLU A 158 4.71 0.14 7.76
C GLU A 158 3.37 0.85 7.99
N PHE A 159 2.28 0.29 7.48
CA PHE A 159 0.96 0.82 7.75
C PHE A 159 0.61 0.74 9.25
N PHE A 160 0.87 -0.39 9.93
CA PHE A 160 0.60 -0.52 11.37
C PHE A 160 1.50 0.40 12.19
N ARG A 161 2.76 0.59 11.79
CA ARG A 161 3.63 1.60 12.40
C ARG A 161 3.02 3.01 12.27
N ASN A 162 2.52 3.35 11.08
CA ASN A 162 1.86 4.65 10.87
C ASN A 162 0.59 4.80 11.73
N LEU A 163 -0.23 3.75 11.83
CA LEU A 163 -1.42 3.75 12.68
C LEU A 163 -1.07 3.98 14.16
N PHE A 164 -0.09 3.25 14.70
CA PHE A 164 0.29 3.40 16.11
C PHE A 164 1.08 4.67 16.38
N ASN A 165 1.83 5.21 15.41
CA ASN A 165 2.41 6.56 15.51
C ASN A 165 1.31 7.64 15.60
N TYR A 166 0.19 7.46 14.89
CA TYR A 166 -0.97 8.32 15.08
C TYR A 166 -1.52 8.23 16.52
N PHE A 167 -1.57 7.03 17.10
CA PHE A 167 -2.00 6.85 18.50
C PHE A 167 -1.01 7.48 19.50
N ILE A 168 0.29 7.43 19.23
CA ILE A 168 1.32 8.14 20.03
C ILE A 168 1.07 9.64 19.99
N ASN A 169 0.85 10.22 18.80
CA ASN A 169 0.60 11.65 18.63
C ASN A 169 -0.69 12.12 19.33
N ARG A 170 -1.59 11.19 19.69
CA ARG A 170 -2.79 11.44 20.49
C ARG A 170 -2.59 11.17 21.98
N ASN A 171 -1.38 10.79 22.40
CA ASN A 171 -1.06 10.36 23.76
C ASN A 171 -1.88 9.15 24.25
N TRP A 172 -2.35 8.28 23.33
CA TRP A 172 -3.08 7.07 23.69
C TRP A 172 -2.16 5.89 23.99
N VAL A 173 -0.96 5.87 23.42
CA VAL A 173 0.10 4.91 23.69
C VAL A 173 1.43 5.64 23.85
N LYS A 174 2.34 5.07 24.62
CA LYS A 174 3.68 5.65 24.85
C LYS A 174 4.67 5.27 23.76
N GLU A 175 4.62 4.02 23.31
CA GLU A 175 5.53 3.44 22.34
C GLU A 175 4.77 2.70 21.25
N ASN A 176 5.38 2.56 20.09
CA ASN A 176 4.79 1.85 18.98
C ASN A 176 5.14 0.35 19.05
N PRO A 177 4.16 -0.53 19.31
CA PRO A 177 4.40 -1.96 19.49
C PRO A 177 4.91 -2.67 18.22
N PHE A 178 4.77 -2.06 17.05
CA PHE A 178 5.27 -2.63 15.79
C PHE A 178 6.74 -2.27 15.49
N ASN A 179 7.39 -1.42 16.29
CA ASN A 179 8.77 -1.01 16.01
C ASN A 179 9.77 -2.18 16.12
N ARG A 180 9.54 -3.11 17.04
CA ARG A 180 10.40 -4.29 17.24
C ARG A 180 10.19 -5.39 16.19
N VAL A 181 9.10 -5.37 15.45
CA VAL A 181 8.86 -6.35 14.38
C VAL A 181 9.81 -6.09 13.22
N ALA A 182 10.58 -7.11 12.86
CA ALA A 182 11.53 -7.01 11.74
C ALA A 182 10.84 -7.04 10.38
N LYS A 183 11.36 -6.28 9.43
CA LYS A 183 10.99 -6.41 8.01
C LYS A 183 11.48 -7.74 7.44
N ARG A 184 10.74 -8.28 6.50
CA ARG A 184 11.19 -9.41 5.68
C ARG A 184 12.12 -8.91 4.59
N ARG A 185 13.14 -9.71 4.29
CA ARG A 185 14.04 -9.40 3.17
C ARG A 185 13.27 -9.42 1.86
N GLU A 186 13.36 -8.34 1.11
CA GLU A 186 12.78 -8.23 -0.22
C GLU A 186 13.85 -8.54 -1.26
N GLU A 187 13.51 -9.40 -2.20
CA GLU A 187 14.28 -9.51 -3.43
C GLU A 187 13.95 -8.31 -4.31
N GLN A 188 14.97 -7.63 -4.80
CA GLN A 188 14.79 -6.54 -5.76
C GLN A 188 14.26 -7.14 -7.07
N LYS A 189 12.94 -7.17 -7.23
CA LYS A 189 12.32 -7.54 -8.50
C LYS A 189 12.58 -6.43 -9.50
N ARG A 190 13.49 -6.67 -10.43
CA ARG A 190 13.68 -5.81 -11.59
C ARG A 190 12.64 -6.18 -12.64
N ARG A 191 11.99 -5.18 -13.24
CA ARG A 191 11.17 -5.43 -14.42
C ARG A 191 12.10 -5.69 -15.59
N ASP A 192 11.70 -6.63 -16.45
CA ASP A 192 12.46 -6.87 -17.67
C ASP A 192 12.29 -5.68 -18.62
N LEU A 193 13.38 -5.28 -19.22
CA LEU A 193 13.40 -4.27 -20.27
C LEU A 193 12.74 -4.85 -21.54
N ILE A 194 12.07 -4.00 -22.28
CA ILE A 194 11.41 -4.42 -23.53
C ILE A 194 12.40 -4.23 -24.69
N PRO A 195 12.88 -5.31 -25.32
CA PRO A 195 13.85 -5.22 -26.42
C PRO A 195 13.29 -4.43 -27.62
N PRO A 196 14.17 -3.81 -28.46
CA PRO A 196 13.74 -3.02 -29.61
C PRO A 196 12.79 -3.77 -30.56
N HIS A 197 13.10 -5.04 -30.90
CA HIS A 197 12.27 -5.84 -31.79
C HIS A 197 10.87 -6.12 -31.19
N VAL A 198 10.77 -6.31 -29.86
CA VAL A 198 9.46 -6.48 -29.19
C VAL A 198 8.68 -5.16 -29.18
N ARG A 199 9.36 -4.03 -28.96
CA ARG A 199 8.72 -2.71 -29.07
C ARG A 199 8.16 -2.45 -30.45
N GLN A 200 8.90 -2.88 -31.50
CA GLN A 200 8.41 -2.77 -32.87
C GLN A 200 7.15 -3.63 -33.09
N GLN A 201 7.15 -4.88 -32.67
CA GLN A 201 5.96 -5.74 -32.74
C GLN A 201 4.75 -5.13 -32.04
N ILE A 202 4.96 -4.53 -30.88
CA ILE A 202 3.92 -3.84 -30.12
C ILE A 202 3.41 -2.61 -30.90
N ALA A 203 4.29 -1.81 -31.47
CA ALA A 203 3.93 -0.64 -32.27
C ALA A 203 3.10 -1.05 -33.51
N ASP A 204 3.58 -2.06 -34.24
CA ASP A 204 2.89 -2.60 -35.43
C ASP A 204 1.49 -3.12 -35.09
N TYR A 205 1.34 -3.77 -33.94
CA TYR A 205 0.03 -4.20 -33.43
C TYR A 205 -0.92 -3.01 -33.28
N PHE A 206 -0.52 -1.95 -32.60
CA PHE A 206 -1.38 -0.78 -32.36
C PHE A 206 -1.65 0.03 -33.62
N ILE A 207 -0.72 0.07 -34.57
CA ILE A 207 -0.92 0.65 -35.91
C ILE A 207 -1.95 -0.17 -36.67
N ARG A 208 -1.78 -1.49 -36.77
CA ARG A 208 -2.69 -2.40 -37.47
C ARG A 208 -4.10 -2.39 -36.89
N THR A 209 -4.23 -2.32 -35.59
CA THR A 209 -5.52 -2.27 -34.89
C THR A 209 -6.11 -0.86 -34.80
N ARG A 210 -5.47 0.15 -35.44
CA ARG A 210 -5.88 1.56 -35.46
C ARG A 210 -6.02 2.17 -34.06
N GLN A 211 -5.26 1.67 -33.06
CA GLN A 211 -5.22 2.22 -31.70
C GLN A 211 -4.06 3.20 -31.53
N ILE A 212 -3.90 4.11 -32.48
CA ILE A 212 -2.80 5.10 -32.54
C ILE A 212 -2.69 5.93 -31.25
N PRO A 213 -3.80 6.43 -30.63
CA PRO A 213 -3.68 7.20 -29.39
C PRO A 213 -3.00 6.41 -28.25
N TYR A 214 -3.24 5.09 -28.17
CA TYR A 214 -2.56 4.25 -27.16
C TYR A 214 -1.05 4.14 -27.41
N LEU A 215 -0.63 4.14 -28.66
CA LEU A 215 0.80 4.20 -29.00
C LEU A 215 1.46 5.47 -28.47
N TYR A 216 0.76 6.63 -28.50
CA TYR A 216 1.30 7.86 -27.92
C TYR A 216 1.36 7.84 -26.39
N ILE A 217 0.44 7.16 -25.71
CA ILE A 217 0.57 6.88 -24.28
C ILE A 217 1.85 6.11 -23.99
N MET A 218 2.16 5.11 -24.81
CA MET A 218 3.42 4.34 -24.69
C MET A 218 4.64 5.21 -24.96
N GLN A 219 4.62 6.05 -25.98
CA GLN A 219 5.69 6.97 -26.33
C GLN A 219 5.97 7.98 -25.21
N LEU A 220 4.94 8.58 -24.63
CA LEU A 220 5.07 9.48 -23.47
C LEU A 220 5.67 8.77 -22.25
N CYS A 221 5.27 7.51 -22.02
CA CYS A 221 5.83 6.72 -20.94
C CYS A 221 7.29 6.37 -21.15
N TYR A 222 7.68 5.99 -22.38
CA TYR A 222 9.00 5.53 -22.73
C TYR A 222 10.01 6.67 -22.95
N ARG A 223 9.64 7.68 -23.76
CA ARG A 223 10.57 8.77 -24.16
C ARG A 223 10.55 9.95 -23.19
N CYS A 224 9.37 10.29 -22.65
CA CYS A 224 9.22 11.41 -21.72
C CYS A 224 9.23 10.98 -20.25
N LEU A 225 9.36 9.69 -19.98
CA LEU A 225 9.41 9.08 -18.64
C LEU A 225 8.26 9.48 -17.73
N ILE A 226 7.09 9.86 -18.30
CA ILE A 226 5.90 10.20 -17.53
C ILE A 226 5.24 8.92 -17.02
N ARG A 227 4.78 8.93 -15.77
CA ARG A 227 4.12 7.73 -15.21
C ARG A 227 2.77 7.49 -15.87
N PRO A 228 2.38 6.21 -16.11
CA PRO A 228 1.12 5.89 -16.80
C PRO A 228 -0.11 6.60 -16.23
N LYS A 229 -0.20 6.71 -14.90
CA LYS A 229 -1.32 7.41 -14.25
C LYS A 229 -1.26 8.93 -14.48
N GLU A 230 -0.07 9.52 -14.48
CA GLU A 230 0.12 10.94 -14.78
C GLU A 230 -0.30 11.27 -16.22
N ILE A 231 0.07 10.42 -17.19
CA ILE A 231 -0.31 10.57 -18.61
C ILE A 231 -1.84 10.64 -18.77
N LEU A 232 -2.57 9.77 -18.07
CA LEU A 232 -4.03 9.75 -18.16
C LEU A 232 -4.72 10.97 -17.50
N MET A 233 -4.02 11.67 -16.63
CA MET A 233 -4.53 12.86 -15.93
C MET A 233 -4.13 14.17 -16.62
N LEU A 234 -3.28 14.12 -17.66
CA LEU A 234 -2.91 15.31 -18.43
C LEU A 234 -4.09 15.84 -19.22
N LYS A 235 -4.22 17.15 -19.23
CA LYS A 235 -5.22 17.90 -19.98
C LYS A 235 -4.58 18.65 -21.16
N ILE A 236 -5.39 19.08 -22.10
CA ILE A 236 -4.94 19.86 -23.26
C ILE A 236 -4.22 21.14 -22.83
N LYS A 237 -4.74 21.83 -21.80
CA LYS A 237 -4.11 23.05 -21.24
C LYS A 237 -2.74 22.85 -20.62
N ASP A 238 -2.35 21.61 -20.32
CA ASP A 238 -1.04 21.31 -19.77
C ASP A 238 0.04 21.26 -20.86
N ILE A 239 -0.34 21.35 -22.14
CA ILE A 239 0.57 21.35 -23.29
C ILE A 239 0.89 22.80 -23.68
N ASP A 240 2.15 23.15 -23.68
CA ASP A 240 2.65 24.35 -24.33
C ASP A 240 3.07 23.97 -25.77
N PHE A 241 2.23 24.37 -26.71
CA PHE A 241 2.40 24.06 -28.12
C PHE A 241 3.45 24.96 -28.81
N VAL A 242 3.91 26.02 -28.17
CA VAL A 242 4.94 26.92 -28.71
C VAL A 242 6.31 26.40 -28.34
N GLU A 243 6.49 26.11 -27.05
CA GLU A 243 7.77 25.62 -26.51
C GLU A 243 7.96 24.11 -26.69
N ASN A 244 6.96 23.37 -27.18
CA ASN A 244 6.96 21.91 -27.29
C ASN A 244 7.22 21.19 -25.96
N ILE A 245 6.53 21.63 -24.91
CA ILE A 245 6.66 21.07 -23.56
C ILE A 245 5.31 20.66 -22.98
N ILE A 246 5.33 19.75 -22.00
CA ILE A 246 4.21 19.45 -21.14
C ILE A 246 4.53 19.98 -19.75
N ASN A 247 3.67 20.86 -19.23
CA ASN A 247 3.71 21.37 -17.87
C ASN A 247 2.87 20.45 -16.98
N LEU A 248 3.52 19.47 -16.35
CA LEU A 248 2.83 18.49 -15.50
C LEU A 248 2.56 19.10 -14.12
N PRO A 249 1.25 19.34 -13.76
CA PRO A 249 0.89 20.00 -12.51
C PRO A 249 1.22 19.17 -11.28
N ALA A 250 1.42 19.83 -10.13
CA ALA A 250 1.71 19.18 -8.86
C ALA A 250 0.60 18.19 -8.41
N GLU A 251 -0.66 18.49 -8.72
CA GLU A 251 -1.83 17.65 -8.41
C GLU A 251 -1.79 16.31 -9.18
N VAL A 252 -1.27 16.35 -10.39
CA VAL A 252 -1.10 15.18 -11.27
C VAL A 252 0.15 14.39 -10.88
N ALA A 253 1.24 15.09 -10.55
CA ALA A 253 2.52 14.48 -10.22
C ALA A 253 2.43 13.56 -8.99
N LYS A 254 3.00 12.35 -9.05
CA LYS A 254 2.97 11.38 -7.93
C LYS A 254 3.63 11.94 -6.66
N ASN A 255 4.69 12.73 -6.81
CA ASN A 255 5.45 13.29 -5.69
C ASN A 255 5.04 14.72 -5.33
N HIS A 256 3.90 15.23 -5.85
CA HIS A 256 3.39 16.60 -5.66
C HIS A 256 4.38 17.70 -6.10
N ASN A 257 5.29 17.40 -7.01
CA ASN A 257 6.21 18.35 -7.60
C ASN A 257 5.78 18.62 -9.05
N ALA A 258 5.39 19.86 -9.35
CA ALA A 258 5.19 20.28 -10.72
C ALA A 258 6.51 20.18 -11.48
N ARG A 259 6.46 19.78 -12.75
CA ARG A 259 7.63 19.72 -13.61
C ARG A 259 7.32 19.95 -15.07
N THR A 260 8.26 20.52 -15.79
CA THR A 260 8.20 20.72 -17.22
C THR A 260 8.95 19.59 -17.94
N ILE A 261 8.36 19.07 -19.00
CA ILE A 261 8.85 17.92 -19.73
C ILE A 261 8.95 18.30 -21.23
N GLY A 262 10.17 18.28 -21.77
CA GLY A 262 10.37 18.44 -23.21
C GLY A 262 9.79 17.26 -23.98
N VAL A 263 9.04 17.55 -25.03
CA VAL A 263 8.36 16.55 -25.84
C VAL A 263 9.02 16.42 -27.20
N PRO A 264 9.44 15.21 -27.61
CA PRO A 264 10.02 14.98 -28.94
C PRO A 264 9.07 15.39 -30.08
N ALA A 265 9.63 15.90 -31.18
CA ALA A 265 8.89 16.46 -32.30
C ALA A 265 7.81 15.52 -32.86
N GLU A 266 8.08 14.22 -32.93
CA GLU A 266 7.13 13.23 -33.45
C GLU A 266 5.89 13.07 -32.54
N ILE A 267 6.08 13.21 -31.22
CA ILE A 267 4.98 13.19 -30.26
C ILE A 267 4.22 14.51 -30.34
N MET A 268 4.94 15.65 -30.45
CA MET A 268 4.32 16.96 -30.62
C MET A 268 3.50 17.07 -31.91
N ALA A 269 3.92 16.45 -33.00
CA ALA A 269 3.12 16.40 -34.23
C ALA A 269 1.74 15.80 -34.01
N TYR A 270 1.64 14.74 -33.19
CA TYR A 270 0.34 14.19 -32.78
C TYR A 270 -0.43 15.15 -31.87
N LEU A 271 0.22 15.68 -30.83
CA LEU A 271 -0.41 16.57 -29.85
C LEU A 271 -0.91 17.87 -30.51
N ASN A 272 -0.25 18.39 -31.52
CA ASN A 272 -0.68 19.57 -32.26
C ASN A 272 -2.07 19.44 -32.91
N ASN A 273 -2.48 18.21 -33.27
CA ASN A 273 -3.83 17.95 -33.76
C ASN A 273 -4.91 18.16 -32.70
N LEU A 274 -4.50 18.29 -31.43
CA LEU A 274 -5.41 18.45 -30.29
C LEU A 274 -5.66 19.91 -29.91
N ARG A 275 -5.03 20.89 -30.56
CA ARG A 275 -5.11 22.31 -30.22
C ARG A 275 -6.52 22.86 -30.19
N ASN A 276 -7.43 22.32 -31.00
CA ASN A 276 -8.81 22.80 -31.14
C ASN A 276 -9.80 22.11 -30.18
N HIS A 277 -9.30 21.24 -29.28
CA HIS A 277 -10.13 20.63 -28.24
C HIS A 277 -10.24 21.57 -27.02
N GLU A 278 -11.21 21.30 -26.15
CA GLU A 278 -11.41 22.11 -24.96
C GLU A 278 -10.18 22.00 -24.01
N PRO A 279 -9.69 23.12 -23.46
CA PRO A 279 -8.48 23.14 -22.64
C PRO A 279 -8.56 22.21 -21.43
N ASP A 280 -9.74 21.98 -20.88
CA ASP A 280 -9.97 21.12 -19.72
C ASP A 280 -10.22 19.66 -20.05
N ASP A 281 -10.27 19.29 -21.34
CA ASP A 281 -10.35 17.92 -21.77
C ASP A 281 -9.05 17.18 -21.44
N TYR A 282 -9.19 15.91 -21.01
CA TYR A 282 -8.05 14.99 -20.90
C TYR A 282 -7.54 14.64 -22.30
N ILE A 283 -6.22 14.56 -22.45
CA ILE A 283 -5.57 14.16 -23.71
C ILE A 283 -6.04 12.76 -24.13
N PHE A 284 -6.23 11.85 -23.15
CA PHE A 284 -6.59 10.45 -23.35
C PHE A 284 -7.83 10.09 -22.53
N SER A 285 -9.01 10.35 -23.08
CA SER A 285 -10.32 10.04 -22.51
C SER A 285 -10.89 8.74 -23.10
N LYS A 286 -12.19 8.65 -23.31
CA LYS A 286 -12.88 7.49 -23.88
C LYS A 286 -12.26 7.08 -25.23
N GLY A 287 -11.96 5.79 -25.40
CA GLY A 287 -11.27 5.30 -26.60
C GLY A 287 -9.82 5.80 -26.75
N TYR A 288 -9.26 6.42 -25.72
CA TYR A 288 -7.98 7.15 -25.72
C TYR A 288 -7.96 8.40 -26.61
N LEU A 289 -9.13 8.88 -27.02
CA LEU A 289 -9.30 10.16 -27.71
C LEU A 289 -9.46 11.29 -26.69
N PRO A 290 -9.26 12.57 -27.06
CA PRO A 290 -9.52 13.71 -26.18
C PRO A 290 -10.96 13.76 -25.68
N GLY A 291 -11.17 14.24 -24.46
CA GLY A 291 -12.50 14.44 -23.91
C GLY A 291 -12.55 14.60 -22.39
N PRO A 292 -13.75 14.80 -21.82
CA PRO A 292 -13.93 15.19 -20.42
C PRO A 292 -13.80 14.04 -19.43
N GLU A 293 -13.80 12.77 -19.86
CA GLU A 293 -13.82 11.62 -18.97
C GLU A 293 -12.41 11.15 -18.59
N LEU A 294 -12.10 11.11 -17.29
CA LEU A 294 -10.84 10.58 -16.77
C LEU A 294 -10.79 9.04 -16.91
N LYS A 295 -9.81 8.54 -17.65
CA LYS A 295 -9.53 7.09 -17.70
C LYS A 295 -8.77 6.61 -16.47
N THR A 296 -8.97 5.34 -16.16
CA THR A 296 -8.27 4.70 -15.06
C THR A 296 -7.06 3.89 -15.54
N SER A 297 -6.08 3.72 -14.67
CA SER A 297 -4.93 2.84 -14.94
C SER A 297 -5.33 1.38 -15.19
N LYS A 298 -6.55 0.96 -14.78
CA LYS A 298 -7.10 -0.37 -15.11
C LYS A 298 -7.40 -0.51 -16.59
N ASP A 299 -7.90 0.54 -17.23
CA ASP A 299 -8.22 0.53 -18.66
C ASP A 299 -6.94 0.37 -19.49
N THR A 300 -5.89 1.13 -19.13
CA THR A 300 -4.57 1.02 -19.78
C THR A 300 -3.97 -0.36 -19.57
N ALA A 301 -4.07 -0.91 -18.36
CA ALA A 301 -3.58 -2.26 -18.06
C ALA A 301 -4.33 -3.34 -18.83
N ARG A 302 -5.65 -3.18 -19.04
CA ARG A 302 -6.48 -4.12 -19.82
C ARG A 302 -6.06 -4.11 -21.30
N THR A 303 -5.94 -2.95 -21.91
CA THR A 303 -5.48 -2.81 -23.30
C THR A 303 -4.09 -3.44 -23.49
N TRP A 304 -3.17 -3.20 -22.52
CA TRP A 304 -1.85 -3.81 -22.53
C TRP A 304 -1.90 -5.34 -22.41
N ALA A 305 -2.77 -5.88 -21.55
CA ALA A 305 -2.93 -7.32 -21.36
C ALA A 305 -3.48 -7.99 -22.63
N GLN A 306 -4.48 -7.38 -23.27
CA GLN A 306 -5.04 -7.86 -24.55
C GLN A 306 -3.98 -7.90 -25.66
N MET A 307 -3.19 -6.84 -25.81
CA MET A 307 -2.09 -6.80 -26.77
C MET A 307 -1.05 -7.90 -26.48
N ARG A 308 -0.63 -8.09 -25.22
CA ARG A 308 0.33 -9.16 -24.87
C ARG A 308 -0.19 -10.54 -25.20
N GLU A 309 -1.47 -10.81 -24.95
CA GLU A 309 -2.12 -12.07 -25.28
C GLU A 309 -2.12 -12.30 -26.80
N GLN A 310 -2.53 -11.31 -27.59
CA GLN A 310 -2.55 -11.38 -29.04
C GLN A 310 -1.17 -11.59 -29.68
N LEU A 311 -0.13 -11.02 -29.08
CA LEU A 311 1.25 -11.18 -29.54
C LEU A 311 1.99 -12.32 -28.83
N SER A 312 1.33 -13.11 -27.98
CA SER A 312 1.94 -14.17 -27.17
C SER A 312 3.19 -13.71 -26.39
N LEU A 313 3.16 -12.46 -25.90
CA LEU A 313 4.29 -11.89 -25.18
C LEU A 313 4.27 -12.30 -23.69
N PRO A 314 5.45 -12.53 -23.07
CA PRO A 314 5.57 -12.92 -21.67
C PRO A 314 4.96 -11.92 -20.70
N MET A 315 4.42 -12.41 -19.57
CA MET A 315 3.88 -11.60 -18.47
C MET A 315 4.89 -10.61 -17.87
N LYS A 316 6.18 -10.87 -18.02
CA LYS A 316 7.27 -10.01 -17.54
C LYS A 316 7.32 -8.64 -18.23
N TYR A 317 6.85 -8.54 -19.47
CA TYR A 317 6.73 -7.26 -20.18
C TYR A 317 5.45 -6.55 -19.74
N GLN A 318 5.57 -5.73 -18.71
CA GLN A 318 4.47 -4.92 -18.20
C GLN A 318 4.48 -3.52 -18.83
N PHE A 319 3.36 -2.82 -18.81
CA PHE A 319 3.30 -1.45 -19.34
C PHE A 319 4.38 -0.54 -18.72
N TYR A 320 4.59 -0.64 -17.42
CA TYR A 320 5.61 0.17 -16.71
C TYR A 320 7.05 -0.18 -17.14
N SER A 321 7.28 -1.35 -17.74
CA SER A 321 8.58 -1.71 -18.32
C SER A 321 9.02 -0.75 -19.41
N LEU A 322 8.09 -0.03 -20.07
CA LEU A 322 8.42 1.04 -21.03
C LEU A 322 9.22 2.15 -20.37
N LYS A 323 8.78 2.63 -19.20
CA LYS A 323 9.50 3.68 -18.45
C LYS A 323 10.86 3.17 -17.98
N ASP A 324 10.92 1.95 -17.45
CA ASP A 324 12.16 1.36 -16.98
C ASP A 324 13.15 1.17 -18.13
N THR A 325 12.66 0.78 -19.33
CA THR A 325 13.47 0.68 -20.56
C THR A 325 13.98 2.06 -20.98
N GLY A 326 13.11 3.09 -20.99
CA GLY A 326 13.51 4.45 -21.37
C GLY A 326 14.57 5.02 -20.43
N ILE A 327 14.44 4.83 -19.12
CA ILE A 327 15.45 5.25 -18.13
C ILE A 327 16.79 4.57 -18.41
N THR A 328 16.78 3.24 -18.58
CA THR A 328 18.00 2.47 -18.83
C THR A 328 18.70 2.91 -20.13
N GLU A 329 17.96 3.05 -21.23
CA GLU A 329 18.53 3.45 -22.50
C GLU A 329 19.08 4.89 -22.51
N LEU A 330 18.44 5.83 -21.76
CA LEU A 330 19.01 7.18 -21.60
C LEU A 330 20.34 7.15 -20.86
N LEU A 331 20.42 6.37 -19.78
CA LEU A 331 21.67 6.19 -19.04
C LEU A 331 22.75 5.50 -19.89
N GLU A 332 22.40 4.47 -20.66
CA GLU A 332 23.31 3.78 -21.58
C GLU A 332 23.81 4.68 -22.73
N ARG A 333 23.02 5.68 -23.13
CA ARG A 333 23.42 6.71 -24.10
C ARG A 333 24.28 7.81 -23.47
N GLY A 334 24.58 7.74 -22.17
CA GLY A 334 25.46 8.69 -21.49
C GLY A 334 24.73 9.94 -20.97
N VAL A 335 23.41 9.96 -20.96
CA VAL A 335 22.67 11.08 -20.33
C VAL A 335 22.96 11.05 -18.81
N PRO A 336 23.46 12.17 -18.24
CA PRO A 336 23.79 12.20 -16.82
C PRO A 336 22.63 11.80 -15.92
N ALA A 337 22.90 10.93 -14.95
CA ALA A 337 21.86 10.36 -14.05
C ALA A 337 21.04 11.45 -13.32
N LYS A 338 21.61 12.64 -13.09
CA LYS A 338 20.90 13.77 -12.51
C LYS A 338 19.72 14.20 -13.40
N TYR A 339 19.92 14.35 -14.70
CA TYR A 339 18.85 14.74 -15.63
C TYR A 339 17.82 13.63 -15.83
N VAL A 340 18.25 12.37 -15.89
CA VAL A 340 17.34 11.23 -15.96
C VAL A 340 16.49 11.14 -14.67
N LYS A 341 17.08 11.40 -13.50
CA LYS A 341 16.36 11.49 -12.23
C LYS A 341 15.25 12.55 -12.27
N GLU A 342 15.58 13.75 -12.74
CA GLU A 342 14.63 14.87 -12.84
C GLU A 342 13.49 14.55 -13.82
N LEU A 343 13.82 14.06 -15.02
CA LEU A 343 12.83 13.67 -16.03
C LEU A 343 11.91 12.53 -15.52
N ALA A 344 12.48 11.52 -14.85
CA ALA A 344 11.73 10.39 -14.31
C ALA A 344 10.96 10.72 -13.00
N ASP A 345 11.19 11.91 -12.41
CA ASP A 345 10.69 12.33 -11.10
C ASP A 345 11.01 11.31 -10.00
N HIS A 346 12.28 10.93 -9.91
CA HIS A 346 12.74 10.06 -8.83
C HIS A 346 13.10 10.88 -7.59
N SER A 347 12.71 10.40 -6.41
CA SER A 347 12.95 11.09 -5.13
C SER A 347 14.44 11.21 -4.77
N SER A 348 15.29 10.32 -5.28
CA SER A 348 16.74 10.34 -5.07
C SER A 348 17.51 9.76 -6.25
N LEU A 349 18.81 10.08 -6.36
CA LEU A 349 19.71 9.47 -7.33
C LEU A 349 19.82 7.96 -7.14
N VAL A 350 19.81 7.46 -5.91
CA VAL A 350 19.84 6.03 -5.58
C VAL A 350 18.73 5.24 -6.31
N VAL A 351 17.57 5.85 -6.53
CA VAL A 351 16.50 5.22 -7.31
C VAL A 351 16.89 5.11 -8.78
N THR A 352 17.56 6.11 -9.34
CA THR A 352 18.00 6.12 -10.75
C THR A 352 19.20 5.19 -10.95
N GLU A 353 20.12 5.13 -10.00
CA GLU A 353 21.31 4.25 -10.04
C GLU A 353 20.94 2.77 -10.11
N ARG A 354 19.75 2.37 -9.68
CA ARG A 354 19.25 1.00 -9.84
C ARG A 354 19.12 0.56 -11.31
N TYR A 355 19.03 1.51 -12.23
CA TYR A 355 18.97 1.28 -13.67
C TYR A 355 20.36 1.31 -14.33
N MET A 356 21.39 1.76 -13.61
CA MET A 356 22.78 1.68 -14.07
C MET A 356 23.26 0.24 -13.91
N HIS A 357 23.37 -0.47 -15.00
CA HIS A 357 23.85 -1.84 -15.01
C HIS A 357 25.38 -1.86 -15.20
N LYS A 358 25.99 -3.05 -15.09
CA LYS A 358 27.43 -3.36 -15.26
C LYS A 358 28.05 -2.85 -16.58
N THR A 359 27.34 -2.02 -17.33
CA THR A 359 27.74 -1.33 -18.53
C THR A 359 28.65 -0.13 -18.25
N GLU A 360 28.85 0.25 -16.97
CA GLU A 360 29.68 1.41 -16.60
C GLU A 360 31.09 1.35 -17.21
N ALA A 361 31.71 0.18 -17.15
CA ALA A 361 33.06 0.02 -17.73
C ALA A 361 33.09 0.27 -19.25
N LYS A 362 32.08 -0.17 -19.99
CA LYS A 362 31.97 0.06 -21.44
C LYS A 362 31.62 1.51 -21.77
N ILE A 363 30.78 2.15 -20.97
CA ILE A 363 30.43 3.57 -21.12
C ILE A 363 31.65 4.42 -20.80
N ILE A 364 32.36 4.13 -19.71
CA ILE A 364 33.62 4.82 -19.36
C ILE A 364 34.65 4.68 -20.46
N LEU A 365 34.88 3.47 -21.01
CA LEU A 365 35.81 3.26 -22.13
C LEU A 365 35.41 4.05 -23.37
N LYS A 366 34.12 4.12 -23.69
CA LYS A 366 33.61 4.86 -24.84
C LYS A 366 33.77 6.38 -24.72
N HIS A 367 33.66 6.91 -23.50
CA HIS A 367 33.67 8.34 -23.21
C HIS A 367 34.96 8.82 -22.51
N ASN A 368 35.92 7.91 -22.23
CA ASN A 368 37.18 8.28 -21.64
C ASN A 368 38.11 8.84 -22.74
N THR A 369 37.99 10.12 -22.97
CA THR A 369 38.83 10.91 -23.89
C THR A 369 39.86 11.75 -23.13
N LEU A 370 40.10 11.40 -21.86
CA LEU A 370 41.07 12.15 -21.03
C LEU A 370 42.50 11.84 -21.53
N GLU A 371 43.21 12.89 -21.94
CA GLU A 371 44.64 12.84 -22.23
C GLU A 371 45.39 13.30 -21.00
N PHE A 372 46.42 12.55 -20.58
CA PHE A 372 47.25 12.92 -19.41
C PHE A 372 48.09 14.18 -19.72
N CYS A 373 48.60 14.29 -20.96
CA CYS A 373 49.22 15.50 -21.49
C CYS A 373 49.09 15.51 -23.02
N ALA A 374 49.07 16.71 -23.62
CA ALA A 374 48.95 16.84 -25.06
C ALA A 374 50.16 16.17 -25.76
N GLY A 375 49.89 15.14 -26.58
CA GLY A 375 50.90 14.50 -27.43
C GLY A 375 51.61 13.27 -26.84
N VAL A 376 51.09 12.66 -25.76
CA VAL A 376 51.57 11.35 -25.27
C VAL A 376 50.49 10.31 -25.39
#